data_90d3bb9c0e9d3da50a0f4ddb93f1d7ec
#
_entry.id   90d3bb9c0e9d3da50a0f4ddb93f1d7ec
#
_cell.length_a   1.000
_cell.length_b   1.000
_cell.length_c   1.000
_cell.angle_alpha   90.00
_cell.angle_beta   90.00
_cell.angle_gamma   90.00
#
_symmetry.space_group_name_H-M   'P 1'
#
loop_
_entity.id
_entity.type
_entity.pdbx_description
1 polymer ?
#
loop_
_entity_poly.entity_id
_entity_poly.type
_entity_poly.pdbx_seq_one_letter_code
_entity_poly.pdbx_strand_id
1 'polypeptide(L)'
;YIEWLSKDVPAGSRMAWRGVPTLSSTKPPDPANGAKVFTARCAFCHGADGQGTMAAPPVWGAQSYTIGSDMARVSVAASFIKQNMPRTRGWALSDQEAYDVAAYINSQPRPDVAGRGSDWPKGDKPSDAPF
;
A
#
# COMPACT_ATOMS: atom_id res chain seq x y z
N TYR A 1 -7.54 -19.29 -20.99
CA TYR A 1 -8.44 -18.14 -20.77
C TYR A 1 -7.68 -16.81 -20.81
N ILE A 2 -6.59 -16.66 -20.06
CA ILE A 2 -5.78 -15.44 -20.05
C ILE A 2 -5.19 -15.14 -21.44
N GLU A 3 -4.66 -16.17 -22.13
CA GLU A 3 -4.17 -16.06 -23.49
C GLU A 3 -5.25 -15.59 -24.46
N TRP A 4 -6.46 -16.10 -24.32
CA TRP A 4 -7.61 -15.67 -25.12
C TRP A 4 -7.98 -14.20 -24.86
N LEU A 5 -7.98 -13.76 -23.58
CA LEU A 5 -8.25 -12.36 -23.20
C LEU A 5 -7.20 -11.38 -23.73
N SER A 6 -5.95 -11.83 -23.90
CA SER A 6 -4.83 -10.99 -24.33
C SER A 6 -4.52 -11.11 -25.83
N LYS A 7 -5.30 -11.87 -26.60
CA LYS A 7 -5.02 -12.24 -27.99
C LYS A 7 -4.68 -11.06 -28.89
N ASP A 8 -5.36 -9.94 -28.73
CA ASP A 8 -5.20 -8.76 -29.58
C ASP A 8 -4.44 -7.62 -28.88
N VAL A 9 -3.81 -7.90 -27.74
CA VAL A 9 -3.01 -6.92 -26.99
C VAL A 9 -1.54 -7.07 -27.37
N PRO A 10 -0.92 -6.09 -28.04
CA PRO A 10 0.49 -6.16 -28.38
C PRO A 10 1.37 -6.33 -27.13
N ALA A 11 2.42 -7.15 -27.24
CA ALA A 11 3.38 -7.32 -26.17
C ALA A 11 4.00 -5.96 -25.78
N GLY A 12 4.08 -5.70 -24.47
CA GLY A 12 4.61 -4.43 -23.96
C GLY A 12 3.62 -3.26 -23.95
N SER A 13 2.34 -3.48 -24.34
CA SER A 13 1.31 -2.45 -24.26
C SER A 13 1.20 -1.88 -22.85
N ARG A 14 1.24 -0.55 -22.73
CA ARG A 14 0.98 0.16 -21.48
C ARG A 14 -0.47 0.65 -21.44
N MET A 15 -1.22 0.18 -20.46
CA MET A 15 -2.60 0.63 -20.24
C MET A 15 -2.60 1.74 -19.19
N ALA A 16 -3.26 2.87 -19.47
CA ALA A 16 -3.30 4.03 -18.58
C ALA A 16 -3.92 3.72 -17.21
N TRP A 17 -4.75 2.69 -17.13
CA TRP A 17 -5.44 2.23 -15.92
C TRP A 17 -4.72 1.08 -15.20
N ARG A 18 -3.57 0.62 -15.72
CA ARG A 18 -2.81 -0.48 -15.11
C ARG A 18 -1.92 0.02 -13.98
N GLY A 19 -1.97 -0.68 -12.87
CA GLY A 19 -1.16 -0.39 -11.69
C GLY A 19 -1.79 0.66 -10.77
N VAL A 20 -1.00 1.16 -9.85
CA VAL A 20 -1.38 2.24 -8.95
C VAL A 20 -0.81 3.57 -9.46
N PRO A 21 -1.49 4.71 -9.28
CA PRO A 21 -1.00 6.00 -9.73
C PRO A 21 0.29 6.37 -8.99
N THR A 22 1.21 7.03 -9.70
CA THR A 22 2.36 7.66 -9.06
C THR A 22 1.90 8.94 -8.38
N LEU A 23 2.12 9.03 -7.07
CA LEU A 23 1.80 10.23 -6.31
C LEU A 23 3.00 11.18 -6.28
N SER A 24 2.70 12.48 -6.21
CA SER A 24 3.70 13.53 -6.09
C SER A 24 3.74 14.04 -4.65
N SER A 25 4.83 13.78 -3.94
CA SER A 25 5.11 14.42 -2.65
C SER A 25 6.47 15.09 -2.71
N THR A 26 6.53 16.31 -2.18
CA THR A 26 7.76 17.08 -2.07
C THR A 26 8.45 16.93 -0.72
N LYS A 27 7.81 16.24 0.21
CA LYS A 27 8.30 16.03 1.57
C LYS A 27 8.45 14.53 1.86
N PRO A 28 9.42 14.14 2.69
CA PRO A 28 9.48 12.78 3.21
C PRO A 28 8.18 12.41 3.94
N PRO A 29 7.78 11.12 3.91
CA PRO A 29 6.64 10.65 4.69
C PRO A 29 6.84 10.88 6.18
N ASP A 30 5.80 11.38 6.88
CA ASP A 30 5.80 11.61 8.32
C ASP A 30 4.85 10.62 9.03
N PRO A 31 5.36 9.55 9.66
CA PRO A 31 4.53 8.60 10.38
C PRO A 31 3.76 9.22 11.57
N ALA A 32 4.26 10.29 12.18
CA ALA A 32 3.58 10.94 13.28
C ALA A 32 2.32 11.69 12.80
N ASN A 33 2.40 12.35 11.64
CA ASN A 33 1.23 12.89 10.97
C ASN A 33 0.32 11.76 10.46
N GLY A 34 0.91 10.69 9.94
CA GLY A 34 0.19 9.50 9.49
C GLY A 34 -0.69 8.88 10.58
N ALA A 35 -0.21 8.83 11.84
CA ALA A 35 -1.02 8.38 12.98
C ALA A 35 -2.27 9.23 13.19
N LYS A 36 -2.17 10.56 13.03
CA LYS A 36 -3.31 11.46 13.13
C LYS A 36 -4.31 11.24 12.00
N VAL A 37 -3.81 11.10 10.77
CA VAL A 37 -4.63 10.78 9.59
C VAL A 37 -5.33 9.44 9.77
N PHE A 38 -4.61 8.40 10.25
CA PHE A 38 -5.19 7.10 10.53
C PHE A 38 -6.34 7.18 11.53
N THR A 39 -6.13 7.82 12.67
CA THR A 39 -7.13 8.00 13.70
C THR A 39 -8.38 8.72 13.16
N ALA A 40 -8.19 9.77 12.37
CA ALA A 40 -9.27 10.59 11.86
C ALA A 40 -10.05 9.97 10.69
N ARG A 41 -9.42 9.12 9.87
CA ARG A 41 -9.96 8.69 8.58
C ARG A 41 -10.08 7.19 8.38
N CYS A 42 -9.32 6.38 9.14
CA CYS A 42 -9.15 4.96 8.90
C CYS A 42 -9.64 4.09 10.07
N ALA A 43 -9.41 4.55 11.31
CA ALA A 43 -9.66 3.78 12.53
C ALA A 43 -11.11 3.34 12.69
N PHE A 44 -12.08 4.11 12.20
CA PHE A 44 -13.49 3.74 12.24
C PHE A 44 -13.77 2.37 11.59
N CYS A 45 -13.10 2.08 10.47
CA CYS A 45 -13.28 0.82 9.75
C CYS A 45 -12.22 -0.22 10.12
N HIS A 46 -10.94 0.20 10.26
CA HIS A 46 -9.83 -0.71 10.47
C HIS A 46 -9.50 -0.99 11.95
N GLY A 47 -10.25 -0.39 12.89
CA GLY A 47 -9.95 -0.45 14.32
C GLY A 47 -8.89 0.58 14.72
N ALA A 48 -8.97 1.12 15.94
CA ALA A 48 -7.98 2.06 16.45
C ALA A 48 -6.59 1.40 16.61
N ASP A 49 -6.59 0.10 16.84
CA ASP A 49 -5.41 -0.77 16.94
C ASP A 49 -5.00 -1.39 15.58
N GLY A 50 -5.70 -1.04 14.49
CA GLY A 50 -5.43 -1.54 13.13
C GLY A 50 -5.67 -3.03 12.90
N GLN A 51 -6.30 -3.72 13.87
CA GLN A 51 -6.57 -5.15 13.79
C GLN A 51 -7.85 -5.49 13.01
N GLY A 52 -8.43 -4.48 12.36
CA GLY A 52 -9.64 -4.66 11.58
C GLY A 52 -10.92 -4.66 12.42
N THR A 53 -12.04 -4.68 11.73
CA THR A 53 -13.38 -4.85 12.27
C THR A 53 -14.21 -5.69 11.31
N MET A 54 -15.49 -5.87 11.55
CA MET A 54 -16.37 -6.48 10.55
C MET A 54 -16.48 -5.65 9.25
N ALA A 55 -16.14 -4.37 9.28
CA ALA A 55 -16.23 -3.47 8.11
C ALA A 55 -14.97 -3.49 7.24
N ALA A 56 -13.80 -3.79 7.80
CA ALA A 56 -12.52 -3.75 7.07
C ALA A 56 -11.46 -4.67 7.71
N PRO A 57 -10.53 -5.20 6.89
CA PRO A 57 -9.50 -6.12 7.37
C PRO A 57 -8.43 -5.41 8.23
N PRO A 58 -7.60 -6.20 8.95
CA PRO A 58 -6.40 -5.69 9.62
C PRO A 58 -5.45 -5.02 8.62
N VAL A 59 -4.78 -3.95 9.05
CA VAL A 59 -3.76 -3.24 8.25
C VAL A 59 -2.35 -3.39 8.81
N TRP A 60 -2.21 -3.94 10.03
CA TRP A 60 -0.97 -4.43 10.62
C TRP A 60 -1.25 -5.57 11.60
N GLY A 61 -0.21 -6.14 12.23
CA GLY A 61 -0.32 -7.28 13.12
C GLY A 61 -0.36 -8.63 12.39
N ALA A 62 -0.53 -9.69 13.15
CA ALA A 62 -0.37 -11.08 12.70
C ALA A 62 -1.34 -11.51 11.58
N GLN A 63 -2.47 -10.85 11.43
CA GLN A 63 -3.50 -11.18 10.45
C GLN A 63 -3.50 -10.23 9.24
N SER A 64 -2.52 -9.32 9.15
CA SER A 64 -2.39 -8.40 8.01
C SER A 64 -1.51 -9.01 6.90
N TYR A 65 -1.30 -8.23 5.83
CA TYR A 65 -0.35 -8.58 4.78
C TYR A 65 1.09 -8.69 5.32
N THR A 66 1.86 -9.59 4.72
CA THR A 66 3.25 -9.85 5.11
C THR A 66 4.20 -8.74 4.66
N ILE A 67 5.41 -8.73 5.21
CA ILE A 67 6.47 -7.82 4.80
C ILE A 67 6.88 -8.00 3.32
N GLY A 68 6.65 -9.17 2.74
CA GLY A 68 6.91 -9.46 1.32
C GLY A 68 5.81 -8.97 0.36
N SER A 69 4.72 -8.40 0.88
CA SER A 69 3.68 -7.80 0.03
C SER A 69 4.16 -6.47 -0.56
N ASP A 70 3.77 -6.17 -1.81
CA ASP A 70 3.94 -4.83 -2.39
C ASP A 70 3.33 -3.72 -1.52
N MET A 71 2.27 -4.02 -0.76
CA MET A 71 1.66 -3.09 0.19
C MET A 71 2.58 -2.73 1.36
N ALA A 72 3.63 -3.49 1.62
CA ALA A 72 4.66 -3.14 2.60
C ALA A 72 5.61 -2.03 2.10
N ARG A 73 5.57 -1.70 0.82
CA ARG A 73 6.26 -0.56 0.22
C ARG A 73 5.42 0.70 0.40
N VAL A 74 6.02 1.73 0.98
CA VAL A 74 5.30 2.98 1.31
C VAL A 74 4.71 3.65 0.06
N SER A 75 5.43 3.66 -1.06
CA SER A 75 4.95 4.25 -2.32
C SER A 75 3.71 3.54 -2.87
N VAL A 76 3.70 2.21 -2.83
CA VAL A 76 2.59 1.40 -3.32
C VAL A 76 1.37 1.54 -2.40
N ALA A 77 1.59 1.43 -1.08
CA ALA A 77 0.54 1.62 -0.09
C ALA A 77 -0.09 3.01 -0.18
N ALA A 78 0.72 4.07 -0.29
CA ALA A 78 0.24 5.45 -0.44
C ALA A 78 -0.66 5.60 -1.68
N SER A 79 -0.21 5.07 -2.81
CA SER A 79 -0.96 5.13 -4.07
C SER A 79 -2.29 4.37 -3.99
N PHE A 80 -2.28 3.18 -3.38
CA PHE A 80 -3.50 2.42 -3.15
C PHE A 80 -4.46 3.15 -2.20
N ILE A 81 -3.95 3.68 -1.09
CA ILE A 81 -4.73 4.42 -0.09
C ILE A 81 -5.36 5.66 -0.73
N LYS A 82 -4.59 6.46 -1.45
CA LYS A 82 -5.09 7.64 -2.16
C LYS A 82 -6.26 7.33 -3.07
N GLN A 83 -6.13 6.27 -3.85
CA GLN A 83 -7.11 5.92 -4.88
C GLN A 83 -8.37 5.27 -4.28
N ASN A 84 -8.22 4.45 -3.23
CA ASN A 84 -9.26 3.55 -2.79
C ASN A 84 -9.80 3.83 -1.38
N MET A 85 -9.11 4.63 -0.57
CA MET A 85 -9.46 4.86 0.83
C MET A 85 -9.72 6.35 1.16
N PRO A 86 -10.68 6.63 2.03
CA PRO A 86 -11.72 5.73 2.56
C PRO A 86 -12.55 5.12 1.42
N ARG A 87 -12.97 3.86 1.56
CA ARG A 87 -13.61 3.07 0.49
C ARG A 87 -14.77 3.79 -0.21
N THR A 88 -15.51 4.63 0.50
CA THR A 88 -16.65 5.40 -0.06
C THR A 88 -16.24 6.75 -0.63
N ARG A 89 -14.99 7.16 -0.45
CA ARG A 89 -14.47 8.49 -0.82
C ARG A 89 -13.00 8.40 -1.25
N GLY A 90 -12.71 7.58 -2.24
CA GLY A 90 -11.39 7.57 -2.85
C GLY A 90 -10.96 8.98 -3.29
N TRP A 91 -9.68 9.26 -3.32
CA TRP A 91 -9.07 10.56 -3.64
C TRP A 91 -9.32 11.67 -2.61
N ALA A 92 -9.88 11.35 -1.43
CA ALA A 92 -10.18 12.34 -0.40
C ALA A 92 -8.96 12.85 0.38
N LEU A 93 -7.87 12.08 0.41
CA LEU A 93 -6.60 12.47 1.03
C LEU A 93 -5.74 13.28 0.04
N SER A 94 -4.93 14.20 0.55
CA SER A 94 -3.81 14.73 -0.25
C SER A 94 -2.76 13.64 -0.51
N ASP A 95 -1.85 13.85 -1.47
CA ASP A 95 -0.77 12.91 -1.73
C ASP A 95 0.15 12.75 -0.51
N GLN A 96 0.43 13.86 0.19
CA GLN A 96 1.23 13.82 1.41
C GLN A 96 0.54 13.03 2.53
N GLU A 97 -0.76 13.25 2.78
CA GLU A 97 -1.50 12.47 3.78
C GLU A 97 -1.51 10.98 3.45
N ALA A 98 -1.61 10.63 2.17
CA ALA A 98 -1.54 9.23 1.73
C ALA A 98 -0.16 8.61 2.01
N TYR A 99 0.93 9.36 1.75
CA TYR A 99 2.29 8.92 2.12
C TYR A 99 2.50 8.81 3.62
N ASP A 100 2.04 9.79 4.38
CA ASP A 100 2.19 9.81 5.83
C ASP A 100 1.47 8.64 6.49
N VAL A 101 0.22 8.40 6.12
CA VAL A 101 -0.55 7.27 6.68
C VAL A 101 -0.02 5.92 6.20
N ALA A 102 0.49 5.80 4.98
CA ALA A 102 1.16 4.60 4.50
C ALA A 102 2.43 4.30 5.31
N ALA A 103 3.24 5.33 5.57
CA ALA A 103 4.44 5.20 6.40
C ALA A 103 4.08 4.79 7.84
N TYR A 104 3.04 5.37 8.43
CA TYR A 104 2.57 4.98 9.75
C TYR A 104 2.10 3.52 9.80
N ILE A 105 1.27 3.09 8.85
CA ILE A 105 0.79 1.71 8.78
C ILE A 105 1.97 0.75 8.57
N ASN A 106 2.92 1.09 7.72
CA ASN A 106 4.06 0.24 7.42
C ASN A 106 5.16 0.26 8.49
N SER A 107 5.14 1.20 9.43
CA SER A 107 6.00 1.16 10.63
C SER A 107 5.51 0.19 11.71
N GLN A 108 4.29 -0.31 11.59
CA GLN A 108 3.72 -1.22 12.57
C GLN A 108 4.16 -2.67 12.34
N PRO A 109 4.19 -3.52 13.39
CA PRO A 109 4.55 -4.94 13.27
C PRO A 109 3.66 -5.67 12.26
N ARG A 110 4.25 -6.57 11.47
CA ARG A 110 3.55 -7.42 10.50
C ARG A 110 4.23 -8.76 10.32
N PRO A 111 3.55 -9.77 9.75
CA PRO A 111 4.14 -11.09 9.55
C PRO A 111 5.35 -11.02 8.61
N ASP A 112 6.36 -11.80 8.93
CA ASP A 112 7.51 -12.02 8.06
C ASP A 112 7.15 -13.03 6.95
N VAL A 113 8.03 -13.17 5.95
CA VAL A 113 7.90 -14.11 4.85
C VAL A 113 9.20 -14.89 4.68
N ALA A 114 9.08 -16.20 4.56
CA ALA A 114 10.22 -17.06 4.29
C ALA A 114 10.78 -16.79 2.88
N GLY A 115 12.10 -16.84 2.74
CA GLY A 115 12.77 -16.69 1.45
C GLY A 115 12.93 -15.26 0.93
N ARG A 116 12.55 -14.24 1.70
CA ARG A 116 12.66 -12.82 1.29
C ARG A 116 14.05 -12.39 0.80
N GLY A 117 15.11 -13.07 1.23
CA GLY A 117 16.48 -12.80 0.77
C GLY A 117 16.72 -13.10 -0.71
N SER A 118 15.79 -13.81 -1.37
CA SER A 118 15.86 -14.20 -2.79
C SER A 118 14.91 -13.40 -3.69
N ASP A 119 14.21 -12.41 -3.16
CA ASP A 119 13.13 -11.71 -3.88
C ASP A 119 13.66 -10.88 -5.06
N TRP A 120 14.91 -10.42 -5.00
CA TRP A 120 15.53 -9.62 -6.08
C TRP A 120 16.83 -10.24 -6.58
N PRO A 121 16.76 -11.41 -7.26
CA PRO A 121 17.96 -12.15 -7.69
C PRO A 121 18.80 -11.39 -8.75
N LYS A 122 18.20 -10.38 -9.38
CA LYS A 122 18.87 -9.52 -10.37
C LYS A 122 19.42 -8.22 -9.80
N GLY A 123 19.32 -8.01 -8.47
CA GLY A 123 19.76 -6.78 -7.82
C GLY A 123 18.86 -5.56 -8.07
N ASP A 124 17.66 -5.77 -8.57
CA ASP A 124 16.67 -4.74 -8.91
C ASP A 124 15.73 -4.41 -7.75
N LYS A 125 16.23 -4.55 -6.51
CA LYS A 125 15.47 -4.23 -5.29
C LYS A 125 14.98 -2.79 -5.31
N PRO A 126 13.65 -2.55 -5.12
CA PRO A 126 13.10 -1.21 -4.99
C PRO A 126 13.69 -0.45 -3.80
N SER A 127 13.91 0.86 -3.96
CA SER A 127 14.52 1.69 -2.91
C SER A 127 13.68 1.81 -1.64
N ASP A 128 12.38 1.59 -1.73
CA ASP A 128 11.42 1.60 -0.62
C ASP A 128 11.01 0.19 -0.15
N ALA A 129 11.75 -0.85 -0.56
CA ALA A 129 11.53 -2.19 -0.05
C ALA A 129 11.87 -2.27 1.44
N PRO A 130 11.03 -2.93 2.27
CA PRO A 130 11.15 -2.90 3.73
C PRO A 130 12.26 -3.81 4.29
N PHE A 131 12.94 -4.62 3.45
CA PHE A 131 14.02 -5.54 3.85
C PHE A 131 15.05 -5.70 2.75
#